data_b5259215565f942da182cc0aae9ba24d
#
_entry.id   b5259215565f942da182cc0aae9ba24d
#
_cell.length_a   1.000
_cell.length_b   1.000
_cell.length_c   1.000
_cell.angle_alpha   90.00
_cell.angle_beta   90.00
_cell.angle_gamma   90.00
#
_symmetry.space_group_name_H-M   'P 1'
#
loop_
_entity.id
_entity.type
_entity.pdbx_description
1 polymer ?
#
loop_
_entity_poly.entity_id
_entity_poly.type
_entity_poly.pdbx_seq_one_letter_code
_entity_poly.pdbx_strand_id
1 'polypeptide(L)'
;TESLPYHRLFNSPISEAAIVGTAVGYGLEGGRAIVELMYADFMGRAGDEIFNQLAKWQGMSAGILKMPVVLRISVGSKYGAQHSQDWSAIVSHIPGLKVVFPATPRDAKGLMASALLGTDPVIFLERQRVYGLPEEFPPAGVPAEYYTIPIGVPDIKRSGEDVTILTIGAALYRA
;
A
#
# COMPACT_ATOMS: atom_id res chain seq x y z
N THR A 1 -11.56 -6.64 -14.51
CA THR A 1 -12.94 -6.10 -14.49
C THR A 1 -13.97 -7.11 -14.93
N GLU A 2 -13.66 -8.06 -15.80
CA GLU A 2 -14.60 -9.06 -16.28
C GLU A 2 -15.10 -10.05 -15.21
N SER A 3 -14.36 -10.20 -14.11
CA SER A 3 -14.69 -11.15 -13.02
C SER A 3 -15.46 -10.54 -11.85
N LEU A 4 -15.61 -9.21 -11.78
CA LEU A 4 -16.30 -8.53 -10.68
C LEU A 4 -17.42 -7.63 -11.20
N PRO A 5 -18.61 -7.64 -10.55
CA PRO A 5 -19.70 -6.77 -10.94
C PRO A 5 -19.39 -5.30 -10.66
N TYR A 6 -20.05 -4.39 -11.40
CA TYR A 6 -19.82 -2.94 -11.34
C TYR A 6 -19.90 -2.36 -9.91
N HIS A 7 -20.80 -2.84 -9.08
CA HIS A 7 -20.93 -2.37 -7.69
C HIS A 7 -19.76 -2.82 -6.79
N ARG A 8 -18.88 -3.70 -7.28
CA ARG A 8 -17.68 -4.16 -6.57
C ARG A 8 -16.39 -3.56 -7.12
N LEU A 9 -16.36 -3.21 -8.39
CA LEU A 9 -15.19 -2.66 -9.06
C LEU A 9 -15.63 -1.66 -10.13
N PHE A 10 -15.27 -0.41 -9.96
CA PHE A 10 -15.58 0.66 -10.92
C PHE A 10 -14.42 1.64 -11.03
N ASN A 11 -14.33 2.32 -12.16
CA ASN A 11 -13.42 3.43 -12.35
C ASN A 11 -14.06 4.71 -11.82
N SER A 12 -13.28 5.47 -11.05
CA SER A 12 -13.64 6.82 -10.62
C SER A 12 -13.21 7.85 -11.67
N PRO A 13 -13.89 8.98 -11.81
CA PRO A 13 -13.28 10.16 -12.41
C PRO A 13 -12.00 10.56 -11.71
N ILE A 14 -11.09 11.29 -12.40
CA ILE A 14 -9.84 11.78 -11.82
C ILE A 14 -10.18 12.84 -10.76
N SER A 15 -10.23 12.42 -9.51
CA SER A 15 -10.57 13.25 -8.36
C SER A 15 -10.06 12.59 -7.07
N GLU A 16 -8.80 12.78 -6.76
CA GLU A 16 -8.09 12.04 -5.70
C GLU A 16 -8.73 12.24 -4.33
N ALA A 17 -9.16 13.46 -3.99
CA ALA A 17 -9.88 13.74 -2.76
C ALA A 17 -11.20 12.95 -2.67
N ALA A 18 -11.97 12.90 -3.76
CA ALA A 18 -13.22 12.14 -3.79
C ALA A 18 -12.98 10.62 -3.69
N ILE A 19 -11.94 10.11 -4.34
CA ILE A 19 -11.58 8.69 -4.29
C ILE A 19 -11.29 8.28 -2.84
N VAL A 20 -10.39 9.00 -2.17
CA VAL A 20 -10.00 8.67 -0.79
C VAL A 20 -11.14 8.97 0.20
N GLY A 21 -11.79 10.13 0.08
CA GLY A 21 -12.91 10.52 0.96
C GLY A 21 -14.09 9.55 0.90
N THR A 22 -14.42 9.04 -0.28
CA THR A 22 -15.45 8.00 -0.43
C THR A 22 -15.04 6.70 0.25
N ALA A 23 -13.77 6.30 0.11
CA ALA A 23 -13.27 5.11 0.79
C ALA A 23 -13.27 5.24 2.31
N VAL A 24 -12.93 6.42 2.82
CA VAL A 24 -13.04 6.74 4.26
C VAL A 24 -14.48 6.62 4.74
N GLY A 25 -15.42 7.26 4.07
CA GLY A 25 -16.85 7.17 4.41
C GLY A 25 -17.36 5.74 4.39
N TYR A 26 -16.99 4.96 3.36
CA TYR A 26 -17.34 3.54 3.28
C TYR A 26 -16.72 2.70 4.39
N GLY A 27 -15.48 3.00 4.78
CA GLY A 27 -14.81 2.37 5.91
C GLY A 27 -15.48 2.66 7.25
N LEU A 28 -15.91 3.91 7.48
CA LEU A 28 -16.65 4.32 8.69
C LEU A 28 -17.98 3.61 8.85
N GLU A 29 -18.65 3.30 7.73
CA GLU A 29 -19.91 2.51 7.69
C GLU A 29 -19.65 0.99 7.82
N GLY A 30 -18.42 0.57 8.14
CA GLY A 30 -18.07 -0.84 8.32
C GLY A 30 -17.69 -1.57 7.03
N GLY A 31 -17.63 -0.88 5.91
CA GLY A 31 -17.17 -1.43 4.62
C GLY A 31 -15.65 -1.61 4.58
N ARG A 32 -15.17 -2.45 3.67
CA ARG A 32 -13.75 -2.66 3.38
C ARG A 32 -13.46 -2.25 1.95
N ALA A 33 -12.53 -1.33 1.77
CA ALA A 33 -12.22 -0.77 0.45
C ALA A 33 -10.75 -0.95 0.06
N ILE A 34 -10.54 -1.19 -1.22
CA ILE A 34 -9.24 -1.00 -1.89
C ILE A 34 -9.45 0.13 -2.88
N VAL A 35 -8.66 1.18 -2.79
CA VAL A 35 -8.68 2.30 -3.72
C VAL A 35 -7.28 2.55 -4.26
N GLU A 36 -7.19 3.16 -5.43
CA GLU A 36 -5.91 3.38 -6.12
C GLU A 36 -5.74 4.84 -6.51
N LEU A 37 -4.55 5.37 -6.23
CA LEU A 37 -4.08 6.65 -6.77
C LEU A 37 -2.91 6.43 -7.74
N MET A 38 -3.04 6.89 -8.93
CA MET A 38 -2.00 6.95 -9.95
C MET A 38 -1.57 8.41 -10.13
N TYR A 39 -0.55 8.90 -9.48
CA TYR A 39 0.62 8.38 -8.77
C TYR A 39 0.76 9.01 -7.39
N ALA A 40 1.87 8.71 -6.66
CA ALA A 40 2.18 9.35 -5.37
C ALA A 40 2.24 10.88 -5.46
N ASP A 41 2.66 11.40 -6.60
CA ASP A 41 2.71 12.82 -6.94
C ASP A 41 1.37 13.55 -6.71
N PHE A 42 0.25 12.84 -6.85
CA PHE A 42 -1.10 13.41 -6.70
C PHE A 42 -1.73 13.20 -5.33
N MET A 43 -1.02 12.54 -4.40
CA MET A 43 -1.51 12.37 -3.01
C MET A 43 -1.81 13.70 -2.33
N GLY A 44 -1.07 14.77 -2.69
CA GLY A 44 -1.31 16.10 -2.14
C GLY A 44 -2.71 16.65 -2.40
N ARG A 45 -3.39 16.20 -3.46
CA ARG A 45 -4.79 16.58 -3.75
C ARG A 45 -5.80 15.93 -2.81
N ALA A 46 -5.42 14.82 -2.18
CA ALA A 46 -6.20 14.12 -1.16
C ALA A 46 -5.51 14.24 0.22
N GLY A 47 -4.79 15.33 0.47
CA GLY A 47 -3.97 15.49 1.66
C GLY A 47 -4.77 15.39 2.95
N ASP A 48 -5.88 16.10 3.07
CA ASP A 48 -6.73 16.02 4.26
C ASP A 48 -7.35 14.62 4.41
N GLU A 49 -7.87 14.05 3.33
CA GLU A 49 -8.48 12.73 3.34
C GLU A 49 -7.51 11.65 3.77
N ILE A 50 -6.22 11.76 3.42
CA ILE A 50 -5.18 10.80 3.81
C ILE A 50 -4.65 11.09 5.22
N PHE A 51 -4.19 12.34 5.46
CA PHE A 51 -3.42 12.67 6.67
C PHE A 51 -4.28 12.87 7.91
N ASN A 52 -5.54 13.25 7.73
CA ASN A 52 -6.50 13.46 8.81
C ASN A 52 -7.59 12.39 8.80
N GLN A 53 -8.38 12.29 7.74
CA GLN A 53 -9.57 11.45 7.76
C GLN A 53 -9.20 9.96 7.83
N LEU A 54 -8.42 9.47 6.87
CA LEU A 54 -7.98 8.07 6.83
C LEU A 54 -7.14 7.71 8.07
N ALA A 55 -6.19 8.58 8.43
CA ALA A 55 -5.23 8.31 9.49
C ALA A 55 -5.80 8.39 10.91
N LYS A 56 -6.79 9.23 11.18
CA LYS A 56 -7.12 9.66 12.55
C LYS A 56 -8.42 9.12 13.11
N TRP A 57 -9.42 8.78 12.31
CA TRP A 57 -10.74 8.39 12.81
C TRP A 57 -10.70 7.22 13.79
N GLN A 58 -9.89 6.21 13.52
CA GLN A 58 -9.75 5.08 14.44
C GLN A 58 -9.19 5.51 15.80
N GLY A 59 -8.14 6.36 15.81
CA GLY A 59 -7.54 6.88 17.04
C GLY A 59 -8.47 7.82 17.79
N MET A 60 -9.12 8.78 17.10
CA MET A 60 -10.04 9.73 17.69
C MET A 60 -11.27 9.07 18.32
N SER A 61 -11.70 7.94 17.80
CA SER A 61 -12.82 7.17 18.34
C SER A 61 -12.40 6.16 19.43
N ALA A 62 -11.18 6.22 19.92
CA ALA A 62 -10.61 5.23 20.84
C ALA A 62 -10.73 3.78 20.32
N GLY A 63 -10.62 3.60 19.00
CA GLY A 63 -10.70 2.30 18.36
C GLY A 63 -12.12 1.75 18.15
N ILE A 64 -13.16 2.51 18.45
CA ILE A 64 -14.55 2.12 18.19
C ILE A 64 -14.78 2.01 16.69
N LEU A 65 -14.47 3.07 15.95
CA LEU A 65 -14.52 3.08 14.50
C LEU A 65 -13.29 2.37 13.93
N LYS A 66 -13.50 1.55 12.93
CA LYS A 66 -12.43 0.89 12.19
C LYS A 66 -12.22 1.57 10.84
N MET A 67 -11.04 1.45 10.29
CA MET A 67 -10.69 2.06 9.00
C MET A 67 -10.03 1.03 8.08
N PRO A 68 -10.73 -0.05 7.67
CA PRO A 68 -10.17 -1.11 6.86
C PRO A 68 -10.09 -0.71 5.38
N VAL A 69 -9.30 0.30 5.11
CA VAL A 69 -9.06 0.86 3.77
C VAL A 69 -7.61 0.60 3.36
N VAL A 70 -7.42 0.03 2.20
CA VAL A 70 -6.11 -0.12 1.55
C VAL A 70 -6.03 0.90 0.42
N LEU A 71 -5.14 1.86 0.56
CA LEU A 71 -4.83 2.85 -0.47
C LEU A 71 -3.58 2.42 -1.22
N ARG A 72 -3.76 1.93 -2.44
CA ARG A 72 -2.67 1.56 -3.36
C ARG A 72 -2.16 2.80 -4.07
N ILE A 73 -0.84 2.94 -4.12
CA ILE A 73 -0.22 4.12 -4.71
C ILE A 73 1.01 3.73 -5.53
N SER A 74 1.00 4.08 -6.81
CA SER A 74 2.16 3.92 -7.68
C SER A 74 3.24 4.94 -7.36
N VAL A 75 4.49 4.49 -7.23
CA VAL A 75 5.65 5.35 -6.93
C VAL A 75 6.79 5.12 -7.89
N GLY A 76 7.60 6.16 -8.11
CA GLY A 76 8.87 6.06 -8.79
C GLY A 76 8.78 5.58 -10.23
N SER A 77 7.80 6.02 -10.98
CA SER A 77 7.67 5.76 -12.40
C SER A 77 8.75 6.51 -13.21
N LYS A 78 8.83 6.28 -14.51
CA LYS A 78 9.76 6.95 -15.41
C LYS A 78 9.11 7.99 -16.35
N TYR A 79 7.90 8.42 -16.03
CA TYR A 79 7.07 9.29 -16.89
C TYR A 79 7.20 10.78 -16.54
N GLY A 80 8.42 11.27 -16.37
CA GLY A 80 8.69 12.66 -16.05
C GLY A 80 8.69 12.94 -14.54
N ALA A 81 9.04 14.17 -14.16
CA ALA A 81 9.19 14.56 -12.76
C ALA A 81 7.88 14.43 -11.97
N GLN A 82 6.76 14.80 -12.58
CA GLN A 82 5.42 14.78 -11.96
C GLN A 82 4.78 13.39 -11.85
N HIS A 83 5.46 12.32 -12.28
CA HIS A 83 5.01 10.93 -12.19
C HIS A 83 6.11 10.02 -11.64
N SER A 84 7.07 10.54 -10.92
CA SER A 84 8.28 9.80 -10.51
C SER A 84 8.63 9.95 -9.04
N GLN A 85 7.82 10.69 -8.28
CA GLN A 85 8.09 10.95 -6.88
C GLN A 85 7.79 9.73 -6.00
N ASP A 86 8.46 9.69 -4.87
CA ASP A 86 8.28 8.69 -3.83
C ASP A 86 8.02 9.43 -2.51
N TRP A 87 6.79 9.36 -2.04
CA TRP A 87 6.36 10.04 -0.81
C TRP A 87 6.26 9.09 0.39
N SER A 88 6.95 7.94 0.33
CA SER A 88 6.95 6.96 1.43
C SER A 88 7.34 7.56 2.78
N ALA A 89 8.35 8.46 2.80
CA ALA A 89 8.76 9.16 4.01
C ALA A 89 7.66 10.05 4.59
N ILE A 90 6.88 10.72 3.75
CA ILE A 90 5.79 11.59 4.19
C ILE A 90 4.70 10.77 4.87
N VAL A 91 4.20 9.71 4.22
CA VAL A 91 3.12 8.89 4.79
C VAL A 91 3.58 8.10 6.01
N SER A 92 4.86 7.71 6.07
CA SER A 92 5.43 7.04 7.25
C SER A 92 5.54 7.96 8.47
N HIS A 93 5.56 9.27 8.26
CA HIS A 93 5.57 10.26 9.32
C HIS A 93 4.18 10.49 9.95
N ILE A 94 3.10 10.05 9.30
CA ILE A 94 1.73 10.32 9.73
C ILE A 94 1.26 9.22 10.71
N PRO A 95 1.06 9.52 12.01
CA PRO A 95 0.54 8.54 12.96
C PRO A 95 -0.87 8.09 12.58
N GLY A 96 -1.10 6.78 12.69
CA GLY A 96 -2.38 6.13 12.35
C GLY A 96 -2.38 5.40 11.02
N LEU A 97 -1.42 5.67 10.14
CA LEU A 97 -1.24 4.93 8.89
C LEU A 97 -0.26 3.77 9.08
N LYS A 98 -0.59 2.61 8.54
CA LYS A 98 0.39 1.56 8.25
C LYS A 98 0.89 1.75 6.84
N VAL A 99 2.20 1.66 6.64
CA VAL A 99 2.82 1.83 5.32
C VAL A 99 3.57 0.57 4.96
N VAL A 100 3.27 0.02 3.79
CA VAL A 100 3.96 -1.15 3.26
C VAL A 100 4.48 -0.86 1.86
N PHE A 101 5.63 -1.38 1.53
CA PHE A 101 6.29 -1.17 0.26
C PHE A 101 6.91 -2.49 -0.20
N PRO A 102 6.12 -3.39 -0.80
CA PRO A 102 6.61 -4.70 -1.22
C PRO A 102 7.74 -4.57 -2.22
N ALA A 103 8.72 -5.45 -2.09
CA ALA A 103 9.87 -5.51 -2.99
C ALA A 103 9.70 -6.63 -4.04
N THR A 104 9.00 -7.71 -3.70
CA THR A 104 8.87 -8.91 -4.53
C THR A 104 7.40 -9.29 -4.75
N PRO A 105 7.10 -10.14 -5.75
CA PRO A 105 5.74 -10.68 -5.93
C PRO A 105 5.21 -11.42 -4.70
N ARG A 106 6.06 -12.15 -3.99
CA ARG A 106 5.71 -12.84 -2.74
C ARG A 106 5.33 -11.84 -1.66
N ASP A 107 6.10 -10.77 -1.49
CA ASP A 107 5.80 -9.71 -0.53
C ASP A 107 4.47 -9.03 -0.87
N ALA A 108 4.27 -8.70 -2.14
CA ALA A 108 3.05 -8.03 -2.60
C ALA A 108 1.80 -8.85 -2.29
N LYS A 109 1.80 -10.16 -2.59
CA LYS A 109 0.67 -11.04 -2.29
C LYS A 109 0.42 -11.17 -0.79
N GLY A 110 1.46 -11.46 0.00
CA GLY A 110 1.30 -11.72 1.44
C GLY A 110 0.98 -10.46 2.25
N LEU A 111 1.60 -9.31 1.91
CA LEU A 111 1.30 -8.03 2.56
C LEU A 111 -0.09 -7.50 2.20
N MET A 112 -0.55 -7.70 0.95
CA MET A 112 -1.92 -7.36 0.56
C MET A 112 -2.94 -8.20 1.33
N ALA A 113 -2.68 -9.50 1.48
CA ALA A 113 -3.52 -10.37 2.28
C ALA A 113 -3.60 -9.89 3.75
N SER A 114 -2.47 -9.52 4.35
CA SER A 114 -2.43 -8.97 5.71
C SER A 114 -3.17 -7.63 5.83
N ALA A 115 -2.99 -6.74 4.86
CA ALA A 115 -3.67 -5.45 4.82
C ALA A 115 -5.20 -5.61 4.76
N LEU A 116 -5.67 -6.58 3.97
CA LEU A 116 -7.10 -6.86 3.81
C LEU A 116 -7.74 -7.54 5.03
N LEU A 117 -6.98 -8.28 5.83
CA LEU A 117 -7.48 -8.86 7.07
C LEU A 117 -7.52 -7.86 8.23
N GLY A 118 -6.70 -6.84 8.17
CA GLY A 118 -6.60 -5.82 9.21
C GLY A 118 -7.80 -4.88 9.27
N THR A 119 -7.80 -4.04 10.29
CA THR A 119 -8.79 -2.98 10.50
C THR A 119 -8.18 -1.59 10.49
N ASP A 120 -6.87 -1.50 10.37
CA ASP A 120 -6.14 -0.24 10.25
C ASP A 120 -6.02 0.19 8.79
N PRO A 121 -5.91 1.49 8.52
CA PRO A 121 -5.67 1.97 7.17
C PRO A 121 -4.24 1.64 6.73
N VAL A 122 -4.10 1.15 5.51
CA VAL A 122 -2.81 0.76 4.93
C VAL A 122 -2.54 1.56 3.67
N ILE A 123 -1.42 2.25 3.64
CA ILE A 123 -0.83 2.81 2.43
C ILE A 123 0.05 1.74 1.79
N PHE A 124 -0.34 1.27 0.62
CA PHE A 124 0.31 0.20 -0.10
C PHE A 124 1.06 0.78 -1.31
N LEU A 125 2.36 1.02 -1.14
CA LEU A 125 3.20 1.65 -2.16
C LEU A 125 3.69 0.61 -3.16
N GLU A 126 3.56 0.93 -4.44
CA GLU A 126 3.90 0.02 -5.53
C GLU A 126 4.90 0.66 -6.49
N ARG A 127 6.14 0.17 -6.48
CA ARG A 127 7.17 0.65 -7.41
C ARG A 127 6.98 0.06 -8.79
N GLN A 128 6.57 0.86 -9.76
CA GLN A 128 6.29 0.37 -11.12
C GLN A 128 7.50 -0.30 -11.80
N ARG A 129 8.71 0.06 -11.41
CA ARG A 129 9.93 -0.53 -11.99
C ARG A 129 10.15 -2.00 -11.62
N VAL A 130 9.45 -2.51 -10.61
CA VAL A 130 9.51 -3.93 -10.23
C VAL A 130 8.33 -4.73 -10.77
N TYR A 131 7.37 -4.09 -11.44
CA TYR A 131 6.29 -4.81 -12.11
C TYR A 131 6.87 -5.71 -13.20
N GLY A 132 6.47 -6.95 -13.20
CA GLY A 132 6.94 -7.94 -14.15
C GLY A 132 8.29 -8.57 -13.83
N LEU A 133 8.96 -8.18 -12.73
CA LEU A 133 10.13 -8.93 -12.26
C LEU A 133 9.67 -10.28 -11.67
N PRO A 134 10.42 -11.36 -11.92
CA PRO A 134 10.15 -12.65 -11.31
C PRO A 134 10.39 -12.61 -9.80
N GLU A 135 9.89 -13.62 -9.09
CA GLU A 135 10.26 -13.84 -7.69
C GLU A 135 11.68 -14.39 -7.61
N GLU A 136 12.56 -13.69 -6.92
CA GLU A 136 13.94 -14.07 -6.68
C GLU A 136 14.21 -14.47 -5.22
N PHE A 137 13.28 -14.15 -4.31
CA PHE A 137 13.42 -14.32 -2.87
C PHE A 137 12.14 -14.89 -2.22
N PRO A 138 11.99 -16.21 -2.03
CA PRO A 138 12.93 -17.30 -2.32
C PRO A 138 12.85 -17.78 -3.79
N PRO A 139 13.86 -18.51 -4.25
CA PRO A 139 13.89 -19.08 -5.61
C PRO A 139 12.73 -20.04 -5.91
N ALA A 140 12.06 -20.58 -4.88
CA ALA A 140 10.87 -21.42 -5.02
C ALA A 140 9.65 -20.68 -5.58
N GLY A 141 9.73 -19.35 -5.73
CA GLY A 141 8.67 -18.52 -6.28
C GLY A 141 7.58 -18.14 -5.28
N VAL A 142 6.44 -17.70 -5.82
CA VAL A 142 5.28 -17.29 -5.03
C VAL A 142 4.39 -18.50 -4.74
N PRO A 143 4.09 -18.84 -3.46
CA PRO A 143 3.17 -19.90 -3.14
C PRO A 143 1.78 -19.69 -3.78
N ALA A 144 1.18 -20.75 -4.33
CA ALA A 144 -0.16 -20.68 -4.91
C ALA A 144 -1.23 -20.50 -3.82
N GLU A 145 -1.02 -21.10 -2.66
CA GLU A 145 -1.92 -21.06 -1.51
C GLU A 145 -2.05 -19.64 -0.94
N TYR A 146 -3.09 -19.44 -0.16
CA TYR A 146 -3.27 -18.21 0.63
C TYR A 146 -2.24 -18.16 1.77
N TYR A 147 -1.61 -17.00 1.94
CA TYR A 147 -0.71 -16.73 3.07
C TYR A 147 -0.70 -15.23 3.40
N THR A 148 -0.23 -14.91 4.59
CA THR A 148 -0.04 -13.55 5.07
C THR A 148 1.43 -13.29 5.42
N ILE A 149 1.86 -12.04 5.31
CA ILE A 149 3.15 -11.58 5.83
C ILE A 149 2.86 -10.52 6.89
N PRO A 150 3.40 -10.66 8.12
CA PRO A 150 3.19 -9.68 9.17
C PRO A 150 3.70 -8.29 8.78
N ILE A 151 2.83 -7.27 8.88
CA ILE A 151 3.23 -5.88 8.65
C ILE A 151 4.07 -5.39 9.82
N GLY A 152 5.20 -4.76 9.52
CA GLY A 152 6.12 -4.21 10.53
C GLY A 152 7.21 -5.19 10.97
N VAL A 153 7.25 -6.40 10.43
CA VAL A 153 8.30 -7.37 10.70
C VAL A 153 9.28 -7.39 9.51
N PRO A 154 10.57 -7.11 9.71
CA PRO A 154 11.55 -7.20 8.65
C PRO A 154 11.77 -8.65 8.21
N ASP A 155 12.10 -8.84 6.93
CA ASP A 155 12.38 -10.14 6.34
C ASP A 155 13.84 -10.21 5.85
N ILE A 156 14.55 -11.30 6.20
CA ILE A 156 15.94 -11.52 5.79
C ILE A 156 15.91 -12.16 4.40
N LYS A 157 16.24 -11.37 3.38
CA LYS A 157 16.29 -11.84 1.99
C LYS A 157 17.58 -12.57 1.63
N ARG A 158 18.69 -12.21 2.29
CA ARG A 158 20.00 -12.85 2.12
C ARG A 158 20.72 -12.90 3.47
N SER A 159 21.18 -14.07 3.88
CA SER A 159 22.01 -14.23 5.06
C SER A 159 23.46 -13.84 4.77
N GLY A 160 24.17 -13.34 5.78
CA GLY A 160 25.58 -12.98 5.74
C GLY A 160 26.11 -12.67 7.13
N GLU A 161 27.43 -12.44 7.26
CA GLU A 161 28.09 -12.22 8.55
C GLU A 161 28.87 -10.89 8.60
N ASP A 162 29.22 -10.30 7.44
CA ASP A 162 30.12 -9.14 7.39
C ASP A 162 29.39 -7.80 7.51
N VAL A 163 28.19 -7.68 6.96
CA VAL A 163 27.45 -6.42 6.91
C VAL A 163 25.94 -6.67 6.90
N THR A 164 25.18 -5.78 7.54
CA THR A 164 23.73 -5.74 7.44
C THR A 164 23.29 -4.56 6.57
N ILE A 165 22.56 -4.86 5.48
CA ILE A 165 22.00 -3.84 4.59
C ILE A 165 20.49 -3.81 4.78
N LEU A 166 19.95 -2.68 5.23
CA LEU A 166 18.51 -2.45 5.36
C LEU A 166 17.97 -1.79 4.08
N THR A 167 16.97 -2.39 3.47
CA THR A 167 16.36 -1.89 2.24
C THR A 167 14.85 -1.80 2.34
N ILE A 168 14.23 -0.98 1.49
CA ILE A 168 12.79 -0.84 1.35
C ILE A 168 12.44 -0.86 -0.14
N GLY A 169 11.39 -1.61 -0.50
CA GLY A 169 10.89 -1.67 -1.86
C GLY A 169 11.97 -2.08 -2.87
N ALA A 170 12.00 -1.43 -4.03
CA ALA A 170 12.91 -1.79 -5.13
C ALA A 170 14.41 -1.60 -4.83
N ALA A 171 14.78 -0.96 -3.71
CA ALA A 171 16.20 -0.86 -3.32
C ALA A 171 16.81 -2.24 -3.02
N LEU A 172 15.98 -3.23 -2.70
CA LEU A 172 16.40 -4.62 -2.51
C LEU A 172 17.25 -5.14 -3.68
N TYR A 173 16.85 -4.85 -4.92
CA TYR A 173 17.54 -5.35 -6.13
C TYR A 173 18.87 -4.65 -6.41
N ARG A 174 19.29 -3.71 -5.59
CA ARG A 174 20.57 -3.00 -5.68
C ARG A 174 21.51 -3.30 -4.51
N ALA A 175 20.97 -3.92 -3.47
CA ALA A 175 21.70 -4.32 -2.28
C ALA A 175 22.35 -5.70 -2.46
#